data_0d8893df462e16e4b25b9e72a893982c
#
_entry.id   0d8893df462e16e4b25b9e72a893982c
#
_cell.length_a   1.000
_cell.length_b   1.000
_cell.length_c   1.000
_cell.angle_alpha   90.00
_cell.angle_beta   90.00
_cell.angle_gamma   90.00
#
_symmetry.space_group_name_H-M   'P 1'
#
loop_
_entity.id
_entity.type
_entity.pdbx_description
1 polymer ?
#
loop_
_entity_poly.entity_id
_entity_poly.type
_entity_poly.pdbx_seq_one_letter_code
_entity_poly.pdbx_strand_id
1 'polypeptide(L)'
;MARFTLPRDLYHGKGSLEVLKTLKGERAMICVGGGSMKKFGFLDRTIAYLKEAGMEVEVFEGIEPDPSVDTVMRGAEAMLKFQPDWIIAMGGGSPIDAAKAMWAFYEYPDVTFEQLCTPFSFPTLRTKAKFCAIPSTSGTATEVTAFSVITDYQKGVTYPLADFNITPDIAIVDPSLAETMPKNLTAHTGMDA
;
A
#
# COMPACT_ATOMS: atom_id res chain seq x y z
N MET A 1 -0.79 8.66 27.84
CA MET A 1 0.08 7.49 27.52
C MET A 1 0.41 7.58 26.04
N ALA A 2 1.69 7.53 25.66
CA ALA A 2 2.09 7.53 24.24
C ALA A 2 2.02 6.11 23.66
N ARG A 3 1.56 5.96 22.41
CA ARG A 3 1.53 4.70 21.66
C ARG A 3 2.39 4.85 20.41
N PHE A 4 3.23 3.86 20.15
CA PHE A 4 3.99 3.71 18.93
C PHE A 4 3.64 2.36 18.29
N THR A 5 3.42 2.33 16.98
CA THR A 5 2.98 1.13 16.26
C THR A 5 3.82 0.96 15.01
N LEU A 6 4.32 -0.25 14.81
CA LEU A 6 5.04 -0.70 13.61
C LEU A 6 4.31 -1.92 13.01
N PRO A 7 4.62 -2.31 11.76
CA PRO A 7 4.23 -3.61 11.24
C PRO A 7 4.63 -4.73 12.19
N ARG A 8 3.81 -5.78 12.26
CA ARG A 8 4.15 -6.98 13.04
C ARG A 8 5.48 -7.57 12.60
N ASP A 9 5.68 -7.65 11.27
CA ASP A 9 6.90 -8.18 10.67
C ASP A 9 7.48 -7.17 9.67
N LEU A 10 8.77 -6.91 9.81
CA LEU A 10 9.54 -6.12 8.85
C LEU A 10 10.68 -6.97 8.32
N TYR A 11 10.63 -7.26 7.02
CA TYR A 11 11.70 -7.95 6.30
C TYR A 11 12.52 -6.93 5.51
N HIS A 12 13.83 -7.01 5.64
CA HIS A 12 14.71 -6.07 4.95
C HIS A 12 15.94 -6.76 4.37
N GLY A 13 16.49 -6.13 3.35
CA GLY A 13 17.69 -6.63 2.66
C GLY A 13 17.38 -7.11 1.25
N LYS A 14 18.44 -7.24 0.46
CA LYS A 14 18.34 -7.63 -0.95
C LYS A 14 17.78 -9.05 -1.08
N GLY A 15 16.73 -9.19 -1.88
CA GLY A 15 16.01 -10.44 -2.07
C GLY A 15 14.89 -10.69 -1.06
N SER A 16 14.65 -9.78 -0.10
CA SER A 16 13.56 -9.95 0.88
C SER A 16 12.17 -10.04 0.25
N LEU A 17 12.01 -9.60 -1.01
CA LEU A 17 10.78 -9.78 -1.77
C LEU A 17 10.33 -11.26 -1.85
N GLU A 18 11.25 -12.21 -1.75
CA GLU A 18 10.93 -13.66 -1.74
C GLU A 18 10.06 -14.11 -0.56
N VAL A 19 9.97 -13.31 0.50
CA VAL A 19 9.07 -13.57 1.63
C VAL A 19 7.62 -13.75 1.17
N LEU A 20 7.23 -13.12 0.05
CA LEU A 20 5.89 -13.28 -0.52
C LEU A 20 5.52 -14.74 -0.80
N LYS A 21 6.50 -15.61 -1.10
CA LYS A 21 6.28 -17.06 -1.31
C LYS A 21 5.81 -17.78 -0.05
N THR A 22 6.01 -17.19 1.12
CA THR A 22 5.66 -17.79 2.43
C THR A 22 4.30 -17.35 2.95
N LEU A 23 3.66 -16.37 2.30
CA LEU A 23 2.36 -15.89 2.71
C LEU A 23 1.30 -16.98 2.60
N LYS A 24 0.33 -16.94 3.51
CA LYS A 24 -0.81 -17.86 3.53
C LYS A 24 -2.07 -17.07 3.27
N GLY A 25 -2.77 -17.42 2.22
CA GLY A 25 -4.00 -16.78 1.75
C GLY A 25 -4.49 -17.42 0.46
N GLU A 26 -5.62 -16.95 -0.05
CA GLU A 26 -6.24 -17.46 -1.26
C GLU A 26 -6.14 -16.45 -2.41
N ARG A 27 -6.33 -15.15 -2.13
CA ARG A 27 -6.40 -14.09 -3.14
C ARG A 27 -5.62 -12.87 -2.72
N ALA A 28 -4.71 -12.42 -3.58
CA ALA A 28 -3.92 -11.22 -3.37
C ALA A 28 -4.23 -10.16 -4.43
N MET A 29 -4.58 -8.95 -4.01
CA MET A 29 -4.65 -7.80 -4.91
C MET A 29 -3.39 -6.96 -4.77
N ILE A 30 -2.67 -6.78 -5.88
CA ILE A 30 -1.50 -5.92 -5.93
C ILE A 30 -1.93 -4.52 -6.37
N CYS A 31 -1.64 -3.52 -5.55
CA CYS A 31 -1.89 -2.11 -5.84
C CYS A 31 -0.58 -1.44 -6.25
N VAL A 32 -0.52 -0.89 -7.48
CA VAL A 32 0.68 -0.25 -8.03
C VAL A 32 0.36 1.09 -8.67
N GLY A 33 1.35 2.00 -8.64
CA GLY A 33 1.27 3.29 -9.29
C GLY A 33 1.65 3.27 -10.77
N GLY A 34 2.45 4.24 -11.19
CA GLY A 34 2.99 4.33 -12.54
C GLY A 34 3.84 3.14 -12.96
N GLY A 35 4.31 3.12 -14.19
CA GLY A 35 4.90 1.95 -14.84
C GLY A 35 6.25 1.44 -14.31
N SER A 36 6.87 2.03 -13.28
CA SER A 36 8.23 1.65 -12.83
C SER A 36 8.31 0.20 -12.36
N MET A 37 7.37 -0.26 -11.54
CA MET A 37 7.36 -1.64 -11.03
C MET A 37 7.22 -2.67 -12.16
N LYS A 38 6.44 -2.36 -13.17
CA LYS A 38 6.27 -3.18 -14.37
C LYS A 38 7.51 -3.12 -15.26
N LYS A 39 8.01 -1.90 -15.54
CA LYS A 39 9.17 -1.67 -16.40
C LYS A 39 10.43 -2.38 -15.92
N PHE A 40 10.65 -2.46 -14.61
CA PHE A 40 11.83 -3.10 -14.03
C PHE A 40 11.60 -4.56 -13.62
N GLY A 41 10.43 -5.14 -13.96
CA GLY A 41 10.12 -6.55 -13.73
C GLY A 41 9.77 -6.91 -12.28
N PHE A 42 9.65 -5.93 -11.39
CA PHE A 42 9.30 -6.18 -9.99
C PHE A 42 7.85 -6.63 -9.82
N LEU A 43 6.94 -6.06 -10.61
CA LEU A 43 5.53 -6.48 -10.60
C LEU A 43 5.38 -7.94 -11.03
N ASP A 44 6.02 -8.34 -12.13
CA ASP A 44 5.96 -9.72 -12.64
C ASP A 44 6.54 -10.71 -11.63
N ARG A 45 7.64 -10.33 -10.97
CA ARG A 45 8.25 -11.13 -9.90
C ARG A 45 7.32 -11.28 -8.70
N THR A 46 6.67 -10.20 -8.26
CA THR A 46 5.69 -10.21 -7.18
C THR A 46 4.52 -11.13 -7.50
N ILE A 47 3.97 -11.04 -8.71
CA ILE A 47 2.90 -11.94 -9.19
C ILE A 47 3.36 -13.40 -9.14
N ALA A 48 4.57 -13.69 -9.64
CA ALA A 48 5.12 -15.04 -9.66
C ALA A 48 5.25 -15.61 -8.24
N TYR A 49 5.77 -14.85 -7.29
CA TYR A 49 5.95 -15.29 -5.90
C TYR A 49 4.62 -15.55 -5.19
N LEU A 50 3.61 -14.70 -5.41
CA LEU A 50 2.27 -14.92 -4.84
C LEU A 50 1.58 -16.14 -5.44
N LYS A 51 1.74 -16.39 -6.75
CA LYS A 51 1.25 -17.60 -7.41
C LYS A 51 1.98 -18.86 -6.92
N GLU A 52 3.29 -18.76 -6.66
CA GLU A 52 4.07 -19.84 -6.05
C GLU A 52 3.58 -20.15 -4.63
N ALA A 53 3.11 -19.13 -3.89
CA ALA A 53 2.43 -19.29 -2.60
C ALA A 53 1.02 -19.89 -2.69
N GLY A 54 0.52 -20.14 -3.92
CA GLY A 54 -0.79 -20.74 -4.17
C GLY A 54 -1.96 -19.75 -4.23
N MET A 55 -1.69 -18.45 -4.37
CA MET A 55 -2.72 -17.42 -4.41
C MET A 55 -3.17 -17.11 -5.84
N GLU A 56 -4.47 -16.81 -5.99
CA GLU A 56 -4.99 -16.07 -7.13
C GLU A 56 -4.57 -14.60 -7.02
N VAL A 57 -4.17 -13.97 -8.13
CA VAL A 57 -3.61 -12.61 -8.11
C VAL A 57 -4.32 -11.72 -9.11
N GLU A 58 -4.83 -10.59 -8.64
CA GLU A 58 -5.26 -9.46 -9.48
C GLU A 58 -4.39 -8.23 -9.22
N VAL A 59 -4.31 -7.35 -10.22
CA VAL A 59 -3.52 -6.12 -10.15
C VAL A 59 -4.42 -4.91 -10.38
N PHE A 60 -4.40 -3.97 -9.44
CA PHE A 60 -4.96 -2.64 -9.59
C PHE A 60 -3.83 -1.68 -9.95
N GLU A 61 -3.80 -1.22 -11.21
CA GLU A 61 -2.77 -0.36 -11.78
C GLU A 61 -3.22 1.11 -11.88
N GLY A 62 -2.27 2.00 -12.07
CA GLY A 62 -2.53 3.39 -12.46
C GLY A 62 -2.88 4.32 -11.30
N ILE A 63 -2.42 4.00 -10.09
CA ILE A 63 -2.51 4.94 -8.98
C ILE A 63 -1.55 6.10 -9.27
N GLU A 64 -2.10 7.30 -9.39
CA GLU A 64 -1.38 8.53 -9.66
C GLU A 64 -0.57 9.02 -8.45
N PRO A 65 0.46 9.85 -8.65
CA PRO A 65 1.05 10.63 -7.57
C PRO A 65 -0.03 11.51 -6.89
N ASP A 66 0.08 11.69 -5.59
CA ASP A 66 -0.94 12.37 -4.78
C ASP A 66 -2.35 11.80 -5.02
N PRO A 67 -2.58 10.53 -4.62
CA PRO A 67 -3.74 9.77 -5.06
C PRO A 67 -5.06 10.43 -4.68
N SER A 68 -6.01 10.39 -5.60
CA SER A 68 -7.33 10.98 -5.46
C SER A 68 -8.29 10.10 -4.66
N VAL A 69 -9.32 10.73 -4.10
CA VAL A 69 -10.48 10.03 -3.53
C VAL A 69 -11.12 9.11 -4.59
N ASP A 70 -11.23 9.58 -5.85
CA ASP A 70 -11.82 8.80 -6.95
C ASP A 70 -11.02 7.51 -7.22
N THR A 71 -9.69 7.58 -7.21
CA THR A 71 -8.83 6.40 -7.36
C THR A 71 -8.99 5.43 -6.19
N VAL A 72 -9.08 5.94 -4.96
CA VAL A 72 -9.37 5.13 -3.77
C VAL A 72 -10.69 4.39 -3.91
N MET A 73 -11.77 5.08 -4.32
CA MET A 73 -13.09 4.44 -4.48
C MET A 73 -13.10 3.39 -5.59
N ARG A 74 -12.45 3.64 -6.73
CA ARG A 74 -12.29 2.64 -7.81
C ARG A 74 -11.54 1.39 -7.35
N GLY A 75 -10.48 1.59 -6.57
CA GLY A 75 -9.71 0.48 -6.02
C GLY A 75 -10.49 -0.33 -4.99
N ALA A 76 -11.24 0.33 -4.12
CA ALA A 76 -12.13 -0.34 -3.17
C ALA A 76 -13.22 -1.15 -3.89
N GLU A 77 -13.80 -0.63 -4.97
CA GLU A 77 -14.77 -1.36 -5.80
C GLU A 77 -14.13 -2.61 -6.45
N ALA A 78 -12.91 -2.49 -6.95
CA ALA A 78 -12.17 -3.64 -7.48
C ALA A 78 -11.91 -4.70 -6.39
N MET A 79 -11.55 -4.28 -5.18
CA MET A 79 -11.39 -5.19 -4.03
C MET A 79 -12.71 -5.86 -3.65
N LEU A 80 -13.84 -5.16 -3.68
CA LEU A 80 -15.16 -5.74 -3.40
C LEU A 80 -15.56 -6.82 -4.42
N LYS A 81 -15.15 -6.68 -5.67
CA LYS A 81 -15.40 -7.67 -6.74
C LYS A 81 -14.48 -8.88 -6.60
N PHE A 82 -13.21 -8.67 -6.38
CA PHE A 82 -12.19 -9.74 -6.31
C PHE A 82 -12.12 -10.42 -4.95
N GLN A 83 -12.47 -9.71 -3.87
CA GLN A 83 -12.46 -10.18 -2.47
C GLN A 83 -11.09 -10.72 -2.03
N PRO A 84 -10.01 -9.92 -2.08
CA PRO A 84 -8.70 -10.37 -1.63
C PRO A 84 -8.67 -10.57 -0.11
N ASP A 85 -7.89 -11.56 0.34
CA ASP A 85 -7.50 -11.73 1.74
C ASP A 85 -6.09 -11.18 2.03
N TRP A 86 -5.39 -10.74 0.97
CA TRP A 86 -4.16 -9.96 1.03
C TRP A 86 -4.21 -8.75 0.10
N ILE A 87 -3.87 -7.58 0.62
CA ILE A 87 -3.61 -6.37 -0.15
C ILE A 87 -2.10 -6.16 -0.16
N ILE A 88 -1.51 -6.18 -1.34
CA ILE A 88 -0.07 -6.00 -1.56
C ILE A 88 0.13 -4.65 -2.23
N ALA A 89 0.56 -3.65 -1.49
CA ALA A 89 0.82 -2.32 -2.03
C ALA A 89 2.31 -2.15 -2.33
N MET A 90 2.65 -1.87 -3.59
CA MET A 90 4.06 -1.72 -3.98
C MET A 90 4.33 -0.49 -4.83
N GLY A 91 5.42 0.18 -4.53
CA GLY A 91 5.84 1.40 -5.23
C GLY A 91 6.34 2.47 -4.27
N GLY A 92 6.21 3.75 -4.64
CA GLY A 92 6.46 4.86 -3.73
C GLY A 92 5.37 5.03 -2.67
N GLY A 93 5.32 6.18 -2.00
CA GLY A 93 4.31 6.47 -0.98
C GLY A 93 2.88 6.40 -1.52
N SER A 94 2.62 6.99 -2.71
CA SER A 94 1.28 7.12 -3.29
C SER A 94 0.49 5.81 -3.45
N PRO A 95 1.02 4.73 -4.07
CA PRO A 95 0.28 3.49 -4.16
C PRO A 95 0.04 2.81 -2.81
N ILE A 96 0.95 2.97 -1.85
CA ILE A 96 0.77 2.41 -0.51
C ILE A 96 -0.30 3.20 0.25
N ASP A 97 -0.28 4.52 0.17
CA ASP A 97 -1.29 5.39 0.79
C ASP A 97 -2.68 5.14 0.21
N ALA A 98 -2.81 5.11 -1.12
CA ALA A 98 -4.07 4.78 -1.76
C ALA A 98 -4.62 3.41 -1.31
N ALA A 99 -3.77 2.39 -1.31
CA ALA A 99 -4.17 1.04 -0.91
C ALA A 99 -4.63 0.97 0.57
N LYS A 100 -4.00 1.72 1.48
CA LYS A 100 -4.46 1.83 2.88
C LYS A 100 -5.87 2.41 2.98
N ALA A 101 -6.15 3.46 2.21
CA ALA A 101 -7.49 4.05 2.18
C ALA A 101 -8.50 3.10 1.50
N MET A 102 -8.14 2.47 0.38
CA MET A 102 -8.97 1.44 -0.29
C MET A 102 -9.35 0.31 0.66
N TRP A 103 -8.41 -0.13 1.51
CA TRP A 103 -8.63 -1.18 2.51
C TRP A 103 -9.78 -0.86 3.45
N ALA A 104 -9.90 0.38 3.95
CA ALA A 104 -10.99 0.79 4.81
C ALA A 104 -12.36 0.68 4.10
N PHE A 105 -12.48 1.18 2.88
CA PHE A 105 -13.71 1.09 2.09
C PHE A 105 -14.04 -0.34 1.63
N TYR A 106 -13.04 -1.16 1.39
CA TYR A 106 -13.23 -2.58 1.07
C TYR A 106 -13.84 -3.36 2.25
N GLU A 107 -13.34 -3.13 3.46
CA GLU A 107 -13.86 -3.81 4.64
C GLU A 107 -15.18 -3.22 5.14
N TYR A 108 -15.36 -1.90 4.98
CA TYR A 108 -16.54 -1.15 5.45
C TYR A 108 -17.06 -0.23 4.35
N PRO A 109 -17.85 -0.74 3.39
CA PRO A 109 -18.34 0.06 2.25
C PRO A 109 -19.21 1.25 2.64
N ASP A 110 -19.79 1.24 3.84
CA ASP A 110 -20.65 2.33 4.33
C ASP A 110 -19.89 3.46 5.03
N VAL A 111 -18.56 3.32 5.24
CA VAL A 111 -17.75 4.39 5.83
C VAL A 111 -17.62 5.56 4.84
N THR A 112 -17.66 6.79 5.35
CA THR A 112 -17.48 7.98 4.50
C THR A 112 -16.02 8.46 4.53
N PHE A 113 -15.60 9.14 3.45
CA PHE A 113 -14.26 9.72 3.41
C PHE A 113 -14.07 10.77 4.51
N GLU A 114 -15.09 11.60 4.78
CA GLU A 114 -15.08 12.59 5.85
C GLU A 114 -14.86 11.97 7.24
N GLN A 115 -15.43 10.80 7.47
CA GLN A 115 -15.21 10.04 8.69
C GLN A 115 -13.74 9.63 8.82
N LEU A 116 -13.13 9.12 7.74
CA LEU A 116 -11.72 8.73 7.74
C LEU A 116 -10.75 9.92 7.88
N CYS A 117 -11.17 11.13 7.50
CA CYS A 117 -10.38 12.36 7.70
C CYS A 117 -10.27 12.76 9.19
N THR A 118 -11.12 12.23 10.06
CA THR A 118 -11.01 12.45 11.50
C THR A 118 -9.95 11.51 12.07
N PRO A 119 -8.89 12.01 12.74
CA PRO A 119 -7.84 11.15 13.29
C PRO A 119 -8.38 10.09 14.24
N PHE A 120 -7.91 8.87 14.11
CA PHE A 120 -8.26 7.70 14.94
C PHE A 120 -9.74 7.31 14.89
N SER A 121 -10.39 7.49 13.75
CA SER A 121 -11.80 7.16 13.53
C SER A 121 -12.03 5.99 12.57
N PHE A 122 -10.96 5.35 12.10
CA PHE A 122 -11.08 4.16 11.27
C PHE A 122 -11.76 3.03 12.04
N PRO A 123 -12.62 2.26 11.37
CA PRO A 123 -13.11 1.02 11.93
C PRO A 123 -11.97 0.01 12.11
N THR A 124 -12.18 -1.02 12.91
CA THR A 124 -11.18 -2.08 13.11
C THR A 124 -10.99 -2.86 11.82
N LEU A 125 -9.83 -2.75 11.21
CA LEU A 125 -9.48 -3.46 9.98
C LEU A 125 -8.99 -4.90 10.26
N ARG A 126 -8.71 -5.66 9.21
CA ARG A 126 -8.30 -7.07 9.20
C ARG A 126 -9.45 -8.06 9.37
N THR A 127 -10.67 -7.63 9.05
CA THR A 127 -11.84 -8.50 9.03
C THR A 127 -11.91 -9.31 7.74
N LYS A 128 -11.41 -8.75 6.62
CA LYS A 128 -11.40 -9.40 5.31
C LYS A 128 -9.99 -9.63 4.79
N ALA A 129 -9.07 -8.69 4.96
CA ALA A 129 -7.74 -8.75 4.39
C ALA A 129 -6.64 -8.30 5.36
N LYS A 130 -5.43 -8.81 5.14
CA LYS A 130 -4.17 -8.33 5.70
C LYS A 130 -3.49 -7.42 4.70
N PHE A 131 -2.53 -6.63 5.17
CA PHE A 131 -1.84 -5.62 4.36
C PHE A 131 -0.32 -5.83 4.36
N CYS A 132 0.25 -5.92 3.16
CA CYS A 132 1.70 -5.96 2.96
C CYS A 132 2.14 -4.73 2.15
N ALA A 133 3.09 -3.98 2.68
CA ALA A 133 3.66 -2.80 2.01
C ALA A 133 5.08 -3.08 1.51
N ILE A 134 5.35 -2.70 0.26
CA ILE A 134 6.64 -2.93 -0.43
C ILE A 134 7.10 -1.62 -1.06
N PRO A 135 7.90 -0.81 -0.36
CA PRO A 135 8.37 0.47 -0.88
C PRO A 135 9.40 0.29 -1.99
N SER A 136 9.35 1.18 -2.99
CA SER A 136 10.36 1.31 -4.04
C SER A 136 11.11 2.65 -3.98
N THR A 137 10.81 3.47 -2.97
CA THR A 137 11.48 4.74 -2.67
C THR A 137 11.96 4.74 -1.24
N SER A 138 12.98 5.55 -0.96
CA SER A 138 13.50 5.76 0.40
C SER A 138 13.16 7.18 0.83
N GLY A 139 12.24 7.34 1.78
CA GLY A 139 11.82 8.67 2.26
C GLY A 139 10.52 8.63 3.05
N THR A 140 9.40 8.41 2.41
CA THR A 140 8.04 8.53 2.99
C THR A 140 7.78 7.62 4.19
N ALA A 141 8.50 6.51 4.31
CA ALA A 141 8.31 5.49 5.36
C ALA A 141 6.86 4.99 5.51
N THR A 142 6.03 5.14 4.46
CA THR A 142 4.60 4.78 4.54
C THR A 142 4.38 3.28 4.78
N GLU A 143 5.37 2.44 4.45
CA GLU A 143 5.36 1.00 4.74
C GLU A 143 5.36 0.66 6.23
N VAL A 144 5.76 1.59 7.08
CA VAL A 144 5.83 1.38 8.55
C VAL A 144 4.94 2.35 9.34
N THR A 145 4.25 3.27 8.69
CA THR A 145 3.48 4.32 9.36
C THR A 145 1.99 4.04 9.44
N ALA A 146 1.34 4.70 10.41
CA ALA A 146 -0.10 4.73 10.63
C ALA A 146 -0.77 5.91 9.89
N PHE A 147 -0.25 6.27 8.71
CA PHE A 147 -0.71 7.41 7.92
C PHE A 147 -0.97 7.00 6.47
N SER A 148 -1.87 7.75 5.82
CA SER A 148 -2.15 7.70 4.40
C SER A 148 -2.54 9.10 3.93
N VAL A 149 -1.97 9.59 2.85
CA VAL A 149 -2.21 10.96 2.34
C VAL A 149 -3.03 10.85 1.06
N ILE A 150 -4.25 11.43 1.09
CA ILE A 150 -5.21 11.36 -0.03
C ILE A 150 -5.69 12.76 -0.38
N THR A 151 -5.77 13.07 -1.67
CA THR A 151 -6.18 14.38 -2.18
C THR A 151 -7.62 14.36 -2.69
N ASP A 152 -8.44 15.26 -2.14
CA ASP A 152 -9.75 15.58 -2.71
C ASP A 152 -9.56 16.72 -3.72
N TYR A 153 -9.44 16.38 -5.00
CA TYR A 153 -9.24 17.35 -6.07
C TYR A 153 -10.47 18.24 -6.32
N GLN A 154 -11.67 17.80 -5.91
CA GLN A 154 -12.88 18.63 -6.04
C GLN A 154 -12.85 19.78 -5.04
N LYS A 155 -12.34 19.52 -3.84
CA LYS A 155 -12.17 20.54 -2.79
C LYS A 155 -10.79 21.23 -2.85
N GLY A 156 -9.83 20.68 -3.60
CA GLY A 156 -8.45 21.17 -3.65
C GLY A 156 -7.71 21.00 -2.32
N VAL A 157 -8.02 19.95 -1.56
CA VAL A 157 -7.46 19.71 -0.21
C VAL A 157 -6.85 18.32 -0.13
N THR A 158 -5.66 18.26 0.44
CA THR A 158 -4.98 16.99 0.77
C THR A 158 -5.19 16.65 2.24
N TYR A 159 -5.67 15.46 2.50
CA TYR A 159 -6.03 14.96 3.83
C TYR A 159 -5.02 13.91 4.31
N PRO A 160 -4.38 14.13 5.48
CA PRO A 160 -3.64 13.09 6.16
C PRO A 160 -4.61 12.21 6.96
N LEU A 161 -4.87 11.02 6.48
CA LEU A 161 -5.63 10.01 7.20
C LEU A 161 -4.72 9.36 8.23
N ALA A 162 -5.09 9.38 9.50
CA ALA A 162 -4.24 8.91 10.59
C ALA A 162 -5.00 7.93 11.49
N ASP A 163 -4.57 6.66 11.49
CA ASP A 163 -5.11 5.64 12.39
C ASP A 163 -4.14 4.46 12.54
N PHE A 164 -4.01 3.91 13.74
CA PHE A 164 -3.17 2.74 13.98
C PHE A 164 -3.63 1.49 13.20
N ASN A 165 -4.91 1.42 12.84
CA ASN A 165 -5.47 0.31 12.06
C ASN A 165 -4.84 0.20 10.65
N ILE A 166 -4.40 1.31 10.05
CA ILE A 166 -3.79 1.30 8.71
C ILE A 166 -2.27 1.07 8.71
N THR A 167 -1.65 0.83 9.86
CA THR A 167 -0.28 0.31 9.91
C THR A 167 -0.24 -1.06 9.21
N PRO A 168 0.65 -1.30 8.24
CA PRO A 168 0.73 -2.60 7.55
C PRO A 168 0.97 -3.77 8.51
N ASP A 169 0.54 -4.97 8.13
CA ASP A 169 0.88 -6.21 8.86
C ASP A 169 2.31 -6.63 8.60
N ILE A 170 2.72 -6.47 7.32
CA ILE A 170 4.07 -6.80 6.85
C ILE A 170 4.63 -5.63 6.05
N ALA A 171 5.88 -5.29 6.30
CA ALA A 171 6.67 -4.42 5.45
C ALA A 171 7.84 -5.22 4.85
N ILE A 172 8.05 -5.12 3.53
CA ILE A 172 9.16 -5.76 2.82
C ILE A 172 10.02 -4.66 2.19
N VAL A 173 11.17 -4.39 2.79
CA VAL A 173 12.11 -3.35 2.36
C VAL A 173 13.27 -4.00 1.61
N ASP A 174 13.06 -4.27 0.32
CA ASP A 174 14.08 -4.80 -0.58
C ASP A 174 14.77 -3.65 -1.32
N PRO A 175 16.02 -3.33 -1.00
CA PRO A 175 16.71 -2.18 -1.60
C PRO A 175 16.87 -2.30 -3.12
N SER A 176 16.76 -3.50 -3.70
CA SER A 176 16.83 -3.66 -5.16
C SER A 176 15.73 -2.90 -5.90
N LEU A 177 14.56 -2.67 -5.25
CA LEU A 177 13.47 -1.91 -5.82
C LEU A 177 13.81 -0.41 -5.94
N ALA A 178 14.70 0.10 -5.07
CA ALA A 178 15.12 1.49 -5.04
C ALA A 178 16.39 1.75 -5.88
N GLU A 179 17.14 0.71 -6.25
CA GLU A 179 18.39 0.84 -7.06
C GLU A 179 18.15 1.52 -8.42
N THR A 180 16.93 1.45 -8.95
CA THR A 180 16.55 2.00 -10.25
C THR A 180 15.96 3.42 -10.19
N MET A 181 15.90 4.03 -9.01
CA MET A 181 15.39 5.39 -8.87
C MET A 181 16.21 6.40 -9.64
N PRO A 182 15.58 7.36 -10.36
CA PRO A 182 16.27 8.50 -10.92
C PRO A 182 16.97 9.33 -9.83
N LYS A 183 18.14 9.90 -10.16
CA LYS A 183 18.95 10.71 -9.22
C LYS A 183 18.14 11.82 -8.52
N ASN A 184 17.30 12.52 -9.28
CA ASN A 184 16.46 13.60 -8.72
C ASN A 184 15.46 13.06 -7.71
N LEU A 185 14.82 11.91 -8.01
CA LEU A 185 13.89 11.28 -7.08
C LEU A 185 14.62 10.82 -5.81
N THR A 186 15.81 10.22 -5.97
CA THR A 186 16.65 9.81 -4.82
C THR A 186 17.00 11.00 -3.93
N ALA A 187 17.32 12.16 -4.52
CA ALA A 187 17.64 13.37 -3.76
C ALA A 187 16.41 13.90 -3.01
N HIS A 188 15.23 13.97 -3.67
CA HIS A 188 14.02 14.46 -3.05
C HIS A 188 13.54 13.55 -1.92
N THR A 189 13.47 12.24 -2.15
CA THR A 189 13.03 11.29 -1.14
C THR A 189 14.05 11.12 -0.01
N GLY A 190 15.35 11.28 -0.30
CA GLY A 190 16.39 11.29 0.73
C GLY A 190 16.33 12.50 1.66
N MET A 191 15.79 13.63 1.20
CA MET A 191 15.53 14.81 2.04
C MET A 191 14.23 14.67 2.85
N ASP A 192 13.32 13.80 2.43
CA ASP A 192 12.08 13.48 3.11
C ASP A 192 12.31 12.50 4.29
N ALA A 193 13.35 11.68 4.22
CA ALA A 193 13.75 10.75 5.26
C ALA A 193 14.45 11.47 6.44
#